data_1eecd99eb44941988f874929b4f9fd35
#
_entry.id   1eecd99eb44941988f874929b4f9fd35
#
_cell.length_a   1.000
_cell.length_b   1.000
_cell.length_c   1.000
_cell.angle_alpha   90.00
_cell.angle_beta   90.00
_cell.angle_gamma   90.00
#
_symmetry.space_group_name_H-M   'P 1'
#
loop_
_entity.id
_entity.type
_entity.pdbx_description
1 polymer ?
#
loop_
_entity_poly.entity_id
_entity_poly.type
_entity_poly.pdbx_seq_one_letter_code
_entity_poly.pdbx_strand_id
1 'polypeptide(L)'
;FKPHLAVVAPLALIAAGRWRALAAAVVTACALALVSLGAFGLDAWKAFIAAAPAAKAVLDDKLMDVEKLQSVFGAVRLLGGGASLAYVAQALVGLPVIGILLLLARNKALSGEAVGALVATAATLTSPYFLDYDLALLALPLAWATAQGLKSVFLPWEKSILVFAFALPAFSRVIA
;
A
#
# COMPACT_ATOMS: atom_id res chain seq x y z
N PHE A 1 5.22 11.73 3.13
CA PHE A 1 4.69 10.62 3.94
C PHE A 1 3.28 10.26 3.48
N LYS A 2 2.99 8.96 3.26
CA LYS A 2 1.71 8.45 2.75
C LYS A 2 1.06 7.54 3.79
N PRO A 3 0.30 8.08 4.74
CA PRO A 3 -0.26 7.29 5.85
C PRO A 3 -1.26 6.22 5.37
N HIS A 4 -1.92 6.43 4.24
CA HIS A 4 -2.89 5.47 3.69
C HIS A 4 -2.25 4.12 3.29
N LEU A 5 -0.97 4.09 2.89
CA LEU A 5 -0.27 2.84 2.60
C LEU A 5 0.01 2.01 3.87
N ALA A 6 0.09 2.68 5.03
CA ALA A 6 0.37 2.02 6.29
C ALA A 6 -0.89 1.45 6.98
N VAL A 7 -2.11 1.77 6.50
CA VAL A 7 -3.37 1.41 7.19
C VAL A 7 -3.54 -0.11 7.35
N VAL A 8 -3.08 -0.89 6.36
CA VAL A 8 -3.23 -2.36 6.40
C VAL A 8 -2.27 -3.05 7.38
N ALA A 9 -1.15 -2.40 7.73
CA ALA A 9 -0.14 -2.98 8.62
C ALA A 9 -0.66 -3.22 10.05
N PRO A 10 -1.30 -2.26 10.75
CA PRO A 10 -1.90 -2.51 12.06
C PRO A 10 -2.93 -3.63 12.04
N LEU A 11 -3.77 -3.70 11.00
CA LEU A 11 -4.78 -4.75 10.86
C LEU A 11 -4.14 -6.14 10.78
N ALA A 12 -3.07 -6.28 9.98
CA ALA A 12 -2.33 -7.52 9.88
C ALA A 12 -1.63 -7.90 11.20
N LEU A 13 -1.03 -6.94 11.91
CA LEU A 13 -0.38 -7.18 13.20
C LEU A 13 -1.38 -7.62 14.27
N ILE A 14 -2.57 -7.03 14.30
CA ILE A 14 -3.68 -7.44 15.19
C ILE A 14 -4.11 -8.87 14.84
N ALA A 15 -4.37 -9.17 13.57
CA ALA A 15 -4.78 -10.49 13.12
C ALA A 15 -3.72 -11.56 13.42
N ALA A 16 -2.44 -11.22 13.28
CA ALA A 16 -1.31 -12.07 13.60
C ALA A 16 -1.07 -12.23 15.13
N GLY A 17 -1.74 -11.43 15.98
CA GLY A 17 -1.49 -11.38 17.43
C GLY A 17 -0.10 -10.86 17.79
N ARG A 18 0.52 -10.04 16.94
CA ARG A 18 1.87 -9.50 17.14
C ARG A 18 1.82 -8.18 17.92
N TRP A 19 1.29 -8.24 19.12
CA TRP A 19 1.02 -7.06 19.97
C TRP A 19 2.27 -6.23 20.28
N ARG A 20 3.43 -6.89 20.45
CA ARG A 20 4.70 -6.18 20.69
C ARG A 20 5.11 -5.33 19.48
N ALA A 21 4.95 -5.86 18.27
CA ALA A 21 5.27 -5.12 17.05
C ALA A 21 4.28 -3.97 16.84
N LEU A 22 2.99 -4.19 17.12
CA LEU A 22 1.97 -3.15 17.09
C LEU A 22 2.28 -2.04 18.09
N ALA A 23 2.58 -2.39 19.34
CA ALA A 23 2.96 -1.41 20.36
C ALA A 23 4.20 -0.61 19.97
N ALA A 24 5.25 -1.27 19.47
CA ALA A 24 6.44 -0.59 18.96
C ALA A 24 6.12 0.39 17.82
N ALA A 25 5.27 -0.02 16.86
CA ALA A 25 4.85 0.85 15.76
C ALA A 25 4.09 2.08 16.27
N VAL A 26 3.16 1.89 17.21
CA VAL A 26 2.40 3.00 17.83
C VAL A 26 3.34 3.95 18.58
N VAL A 27 4.23 3.42 19.43
CA VAL A 27 5.21 4.24 20.18
C VAL A 27 6.09 5.02 19.22
N THR A 28 6.59 4.40 18.15
CA THR A 28 7.41 5.07 17.13
C THR A 28 6.62 6.18 16.44
N ALA A 29 5.37 5.91 16.03
CA ALA A 29 4.53 6.91 15.39
C ALA A 29 4.25 8.10 16.31
N CYS A 30 3.94 7.84 17.59
CA CYS A 30 3.74 8.89 18.60
C CYS A 30 5.04 9.70 18.84
N ALA A 31 6.19 9.03 18.95
CA ALA A 31 7.47 9.71 19.11
C ALA A 31 7.80 10.62 17.93
N LEU A 32 7.61 10.14 16.69
CA LEU A 32 7.80 10.95 15.50
C LEU A 32 6.82 12.13 15.43
N ALA A 33 5.57 11.92 15.83
CA ALA A 33 4.57 13.00 15.90
C ALA A 33 4.98 14.07 16.93
N LEU A 34 5.45 13.65 18.11
CA LEU A 34 5.93 14.59 19.15
C LEU A 34 7.18 15.34 18.71
N VAL A 35 8.15 14.67 18.09
CA VAL A 35 9.35 15.30 17.52
C VAL A 35 8.95 16.32 16.44
N SER A 36 8.03 15.93 15.55
CA SER A 36 7.51 16.83 14.52
C SER A 36 6.77 18.03 15.11
N LEU A 37 5.97 17.82 16.15
CA LEU A 37 5.28 18.89 16.87
C LEU A 37 6.28 19.86 17.53
N GLY A 38 7.33 19.34 18.14
CA GLY A 38 8.39 20.14 18.74
C GLY A 38 9.20 20.93 17.71
N ALA A 39 9.44 20.34 16.53
CA ALA A 39 10.24 20.97 15.47
C ALA A 39 9.47 22.02 14.67
N PHE A 40 8.18 21.77 14.36
CA PHE A 40 7.39 22.60 13.45
C PHE A 40 6.25 23.37 14.13
N GLY A 41 5.97 23.07 15.38
CA GLY A 41 4.92 23.72 16.16
C GLY A 41 3.50 23.27 15.82
N LEU A 42 2.56 23.69 16.65
CA LEU A 42 1.15 23.33 16.57
C LEU A 42 0.46 23.91 15.31
N ASP A 43 0.88 25.10 14.88
CA ASP A 43 0.22 25.79 13.75
C ASP A 43 0.53 25.10 12.43
N ALA A 44 1.72 24.49 12.26
CA ALA A 44 2.03 23.65 11.11
C ALA A 44 1.11 22.39 11.08
N TRP A 45 0.83 21.81 12.24
CA TRP A 45 -0.09 20.68 12.35
C TRP A 45 -1.55 21.05 12.03
N LYS A 46 -2.01 22.21 12.54
CA LYS A 46 -3.34 22.75 12.19
C LYS A 46 -3.46 22.99 10.68
N ALA A 47 -2.46 23.63 10.08
CA ALA A 47 -2.41 23.87 8.63
C ALA A 47 -2.41 22.56 7.82
N PHE A 48 -1.66 21.55 8.25
CA PHE A 48 -1.64 20.22 7.63
C PHE A 48 -3.03 19.57 7.66
N ILE A 49 -3.71 19.57 8.80
CA ILE A 49 -5.05 19.01 8.93
C ILE A 49 -6.06 19.79 8.08
N ALA A 50 -5.98 21.11 8.08
CA ALA A 50 -6.85 21.99 7.31
C ALA A 50 -6.67 21.82 5.77
N ALA A 51 -5.48 21.39 5.32
CA ALA A 51 -5.20 21.12 3.91
C ALA A 51 -5.76 19.77 3.41
N ALA A 52 -6.14 18.85 4.29
CA ALA A 52 -6.59 17.51 3.91
C ALA A 52 -7.81 17.49 2.98
N PRO A 53 -8.88 18.34 3.15
CA PRO A 53 -9.99 18.39 2.21
C PRO A 53 -9.59 18.87 0.83
N ALA A 54 -8.70 19.86 0.72
CA ALA A 54 -8.19 20.35 -0.56
C ALA A 54 -7.37 19.28 -1.30
N ALA A 55 -6.54 18.53 -0.57
CA ALA A 55 -5.80 17.41 -1.15
C ALA A 55 -6.74 16.33 -1.73
N LYS A 56 -7.87 16.06 -1.06
CA LYS A 56 -8.89 15.13 -1.57
C LYS A 56 -9.58 15.69 -2.83
N ALA A 57 -9.95 16.95 -2.86
CA ALA A 57 -10.58 17.58 -4.02
C ALA A 57 -9.68 17.51 -5.26
N VAL A 58 -8.37 17.73 -5.10
CA VAL A 58 -7.39 17.60 -6.20
C VAL A 58 -7.44 16.21 -6.83
N LEU A 59 -7.62 15.16 -6.03
CA LEU A 59 -7.70 13.77 -6.50
C LEU A 59 -9.05 13.45 -7.16
N ASP A 60 -10.14 13.97 -6.61
CA ASP A 60 -11.51 13.70 -7.10
C ASP A 60 -11.82 14.48 -8.39
N ASP A 61 -11.34 15.72 -8.54
CA ASP A 61 -11.69 16.65 -9.63
C ASP A 61 -10.76 16.59 -10.86
N LYS A 62 -9.96 15.51 -11.01
CA LYS A 62 -9.00 15.34 -12.12
C LYS A 62 -7.93 16.45 -12.22
N LEU A 63 -7.64 17.14 -11.14
CA LEU A 63 -6.54 18.11 -11.07
C LEU A 63 -5.17 17.44 -10.94
N MET A 64 -5.15 16.12 -10.76
CA MET A 64 -3.94 15.30 -10.75
C MET A 64 -3.85 14.46 -12.03
N ASP A 65 -2.64 14.22 -12.51
CA ASP A 65 -2.35 13.33 -13.63
C ASP A 65 -2.80 11.89 -13.27
N VAL A 66 -4.01 11.53 -13.69
CA VAL A 66 -4.64 10.21 -13.40
C VAL A 66 -3.78 9.09 -13.97
N GLU A 67 -3.00 9.39 -15.02
CA GLU A 67 -2.05 8.49 -15.68
C GLU A 67 -0.95 7.96 -14.73
N LYS A 68 -0.61 8.73 -13.70
CA LYS A 68 0.37 8.32 -12.68
C LYS A 68 -0.20 7.38 -11.61
N LEU A 69 -1.54 7.18 -11.59
CA LEU A 69 -2.20 6.31 -10.62
C LEU A 69 -2.12 4.85 -11.06
N GLN A 70 -1.37 4.07 -10.31
CA GLN A 70 -1.18 2.63 -10.54
C GLN A 70 -2.18 1.82 -9.68
N SER A 71 -3.47 2.08 -9.84
CA SER A 71 -4.54 1.48 -9.05
C SER A 71 -5.79 1.21 -9.89
N VAL A 72 -6.70 0.37 -9.39
CA VAL A 72 -8.01 0.15 -10.03
C VAL A 72 -8.79 1.45 -10.12
N PHE A 73 -8.70 2.30 -9.11
CA PHE A 73 -9.26 3.64 -9.11
C PHE A 73 -8.73 4.45 -10.31
N GLY A 74 -7.40 4.49 -10.48
CA GLY A 74 -6.76 5.19 -11.61
C GLY A 74 -7.22 4.65 -12.96
N ALA A 75 -7.26 3.33 -13.12
CA ALA A 75 -7.72 2.69 -14.37
C ALA A 75 -9.16 3.07 -14.74
N VAL A 76 -10.10 3.05 -13.78
CA VAL A 76 -11.48 3.47 -14.02
C VAL A 76 -11.57 4.94 -14.39
N ARG A 77 -10.77 5.80 -13.75
CA ARG A 77 -10.71 7.23 -14.05
C ARG A 77 -10.12 7.50 -15.45
N LEU A 78 -9.10 6.77 -15.87
CA LEU A 78 -8.52 6.83 -17.21
C LEU A 78 -9.53 6.43 -18.30
N LEU A 79 -10.36 5.42 -18.02
CA LEU A 79 -11.43 4.99 -18.92
C LEU A 79 -12.65 5.94 -18.93
N GLY A 80 -12.57 7.09 -18.25
CA GLY A 80 -13.63 8.09 -18.22
C GLY A 80 -14.68 7.89 -17.13
N GLY A 81 -14.50 6.88 -16.25
CA GLY A 81 -15.43 6.63 -15.13
C GLY A 81 -15.41 7.76 -14.11
N GLY A 82 -16.57 8.00 -13.44
CA GLY A 82 -16.69 8.94 -12.34
C GLY A 82 -15.95 8.47 -11.08
N ALA A 83 -15.67 9.41 -10.15
CA ALA A 83 -14.97 9.10 -8.90
C ALA A 83 -15.70 8.04 -8.07
N SER A 84 -17.04 8.12 -7.95
CA SER A 84 -17.82 7.14 -7.21
C SER A 84 -17.67 5.72 -7.76
N LEU A 85 -17.72 5.55 -9.09
CA LEU A 85 -17.51 4.25 -9.73
C LEU A 85 -16.10 3.73 -9.48
N ALA A 86 -15.10 4.63 -9.56
CA ALA A 86 -13.70 4.28 -9.32
C ALA A 86 -13.47 3.80 -7.87
N TYR A 87 -14.08 4.47 -6.87
CA TYR A 87 -14.03 4.02 -5.48
C TYR A 87 -14.72 2.66 -5.26
N VAL A 88 -15.88 2.43 -5.88
CA VAL A 88 -16.57 1.13 -5.82
C VAL A 88 -15.71 0.02 -6.41
N ALA A 89 -15.15 0.23 -7.60
CA ALA A 89 -14.28 -0.74 -8.24
C ALA A 89 -13.03 -1.02 -7.40
N GLN A 90 -12.41 0.00 -6.83
CA GLN A 90 -11.28 -0.14 -5.92
C GLN A 90 -11.66 -0.93 -4.66
N ALA A 91 -12.83 -0.68 -4.08
CA ALA A 91 -13.31 -1.40 -2.91
C ALA A 91 -13.59 -2.88 -3.21
N LEU A 92 -14.13 -3.20 -4.39
CA LEU A 92 -14.36 -4.58 -4.82
C LEU A 92 -13.08 -5.41 -4.92
N VAL A 93 -11.94 -4.78 -5.18
CA VAL A 93 -10.63 -5.43 -5.15
C VAL A 93 -10.00 -5.34 -3.75
N GLY A 94 -10.02 -4.18 -3.14
CA GLY A 94 -9.34 -3.92 -1.87
C GLY A 94 -9.90 -4.70 -0.69
N LEU A 95 -11.24 -4.83 -0.58
CA LEU A 95 -11.86 -5.55 0.53
C LEU A 95 -11.52 -7.06 0.54
N PRO A 96 -11.62 -7.80 -0.58
CA PRO A 96 -11.13 -9.17 -0.64
C PRO A 96 -9.64 -9.31 -0.30
N VAL A 97 -8.79 -8.41 -0.81
CA VAL A 97 -7.34 -8.41 -0.49
C VAL A 97 -7.11 -8.25 1.01
N ILE A 98 -7.81 -7.32 1.67
CA ILE A 98 -7.75 -7.17 3.13
C ILE A 98 -8.23 -8.45 3.82
N GLY A 99 -9.34 -9.03 3.38
CA GLY A 99 -9.87 -10.29 3.92
C GLY A 99 -8.85 -11.41 3.84
N ILE A 100 -8.22 -11.61 2.69
CA ILE A 100 -7.16 -12.61 2.48
C ILE A 100 -5.96 -12.32 3.37
N LEU A 101 -5.50 -11.06 3.44
CA LEU A 101 -4.41 -10.66 4.33
C LEU A 101 -4.70 -11.05 5.78
N LEU A 102 -5.90 -10.72 6.29
CA LEU A 102 -6.28 -11.01 7.68
C LEU A 102 -6.37 -12.52 7.95
N LEU A 103 -6.88 -13.30 7.00
CA LEU A 103 -6.93 -14.76 7.10
C LEU A 103 -5.52 -15.35 7.14
N LEU A 104 -4.65 -14.96 6.21
CA LEU A 104 -3.28 -15.46 6.15
C LEU A 104 -2.44 -15.00 7.35
N ALA A 105 -2.60 -13.76 7.81
CA ALA A 105 -1.87 -13.23 8.96
C ALA A 105 -2.19 -13.98 10.27
N ARG A 106 -3.37 -14.61 10.40
CA ARG A 106 -3.71 -15.47 11.54
C ARG A 106 -2.90 -16.75 11.61
N ASN A 107 -2.32 -17.19 10.51
CA ASN A 107 -1.50 -18.40 10.48
C ASN A 107 -0.20 -18.18 11.25
N LYS A 108 -0.09 -18.81 12.42
CA LYS A 108 1.07 -18.70 13.31
C LYS A 108 2.35 -19.33 12.73
N ALA A 109 2.23 -20.17 11.70
CA ALA A 109 3.38 -20.76 11.01
C ALA A 109 4.07 -19.76 10.05
N LEU A 110 3.42 -18.65 9.72
CA LEU A 110 4.04 -17.64 8.86
C LEU A 110 5.11 -16.84 9.62
N SER A 111 6.27 -16.71 8.99
CA SER A 111 7.35 -15.88 9.49
C SER A 111 6.96 -14.38 9.48
N GLY A 112 7.74 -13.56 10.21
CA GLY A 112 7.54 -12.10 10.18
C GLY A 112 7.75 -11.50 8.80
N GLU A 113 8.71 -12.04 8.05
CA GLU A 113 9.04 -11.65 6.68
C GLU A 113 7.87 -11.94 5.73
N ALA A 114 7.24 -13.12 5.85
CA ALA A 114 6.07 -13.48 5.07
C ALA A 114 4.89 -12.52 5.34
N VAL A 115 4.62 -12.21 6.61
CA VAL A 115 3.58 -11.24 6.97
C VAL A 115 3.92 -9.85 6.43
N GLY A 116 5.20 -9.43 6.50
CA GLY A 116 5.66 -8.16 5.91
C GLY A 116 5.44 -8.09 4.41
N ALA A 117 5.77 -9.17 3.68
CA ALA A 117 5.53 -9.28 2.23
C ALA A 117 4.03 -9.19 1.89
N LEU A 118 3.18 -9.90 2.65
CA LEU A 118 1.73 -9.84 2.49
C LEU A 118 1.18 -8.43 2.75
N VAL A 119 1.66 -7.74 3.78
CA VAL A 119 1.27 -6.35 4.10
C VAL A 119 1.67 -5.42 2.98
N ALA A 120 2.90 -5.53 2.45
CA ALA A 120 3.36 -4.70 1.33
C ALA A 120 2.50 -4.93 0.08
N THR A 121 2.21 -6.18 -0.27
CA THR A 121 1.33 -6.53 -1.39
C THR A 121 -0.09 -5.96 -1.18
N ALA A 122 -0.65 -6.11 0.01
CA ALA A 122 -1.97 -5.59 0.31
C ALA A 122 -2.01 -4.05 0.25
N ALA A 123 -0.97 -3.36 0.74
CA ALA A 123 -0.87 -1.91 0.67
C ALA A 123 -0.88 -1.40 -0.77
N THR A 124 -0.21 -2.09 -1.70
CA THR A 124 -0.22 -1.71 -3.12
C THR A 124 -1.59 -1.89 -3.76
N LEU A 125 -2.28 -2.99 -3.46
CA LEU A 125 -3.55 -3.34 -4.12
C LEU A 125 -4.77 -2.63 -3.52
N THR A 126 -4.70 -2.20 -2.26
CA THR A 126 -5.84 -1.58 -1.56
C THR A 126 -5.88 -0.06 -1.68
N SER A 127 -4.74 0.58 -1.97
CA SER A 127 -4.66 2.03 -2.05
C SER A 127 -5.22 2.55 -3.37
N PRO A 128 -6.23 3.45 -3.37
CA PRO A 128 -6.70 4.11 -4.59
C PRO A 128 -5.68 5.11 -5.15
N TYR A 129 -4.81 5.67 -4.30
CA TYR A 129 -3.85 6.73 -4.64
C TYR A 129 -2.41 6.21 -4.69
N PHE A 130 -2.25 5.02 -5.26
CA PHE A 130 -0.96 4.38 -5.46
C PHE A 130 -0.32 4.94 -6.74
N LEU A 131 0.80 5.62 -6.60
CA LEU A 131 1.51 6.28 -7.69
C LEU A 131 2.63 5.40 -8.24
N ASP A 132 3.15 5.77 -9.41
CA ASP A 132 4.23 5.05 -10.11
C ASP A 132 5.47 4.80 -9.23
N TYR A 133 5.91 5.80 -8.48
CA TYR A 133 7.06 5.66 -7.58
C TYR A 133 6.78 4.80 -6.33
N ASP A 134 5.52 4.60 -5.95
CA ASP A 134 5.14 3.71 -4.86
C ASP A 134 5.33 2.23 -5.24
N LEU A 135 5.45 1.92 -6.54
CA LEU A 135 5.78 0.57 -7.03
C LEU A 135 7.09 0.04 -6.44
N ALA A 136 7.98 0.91 -5.93
CA ALA A 136 9.14 0.50 -5.16
C ALA A 136 8.78 -0.39 -3.96
N LEU A 137 7.56 -0.27 -3.40
CA LEU A 137 7.07 -1.12 -2.32
C LEU A 137 6.96 -2.61 -2.73
N LEU A 138 6.78 -2.89 -4.03
CA LEU A 138 6.78 -4.25 -4.56
C LEU A 138 8.12 -4.97 -4.40
N ALA A 139 9.22 -4.24 -4.19
CA ALA A 139 10.53 -4.85 -3.94
C ALA A 139 10.50 -5.81 -2.74
N LEU A 140 9.72 -5.52 -1.70
CA LEU A 140 9.60 -6.35 -0.51
C LEU A 140 8.99 -7.74 -0.80
N PRO A 141 7.77 -7.85 -1.37
CA PRO A 141 7.18 -9.15 -1.68
C PRO A 141 7.95 -9.88 -2.79
N LEU A 142 8.52 -9.18 -3.78
CA LEU A 142 9.30 -9.81 -4.82
C LEU A 142 10.61 -10.42 -4.26
N ALA A 143 11.32 -9.70 -3.41
CA ALA A 143 12.53 -10.21 -2.75
C ALA A 143 12.20 -11.42 -1.87
N TRP A 144 11.11 -11.35 -1.09
CA TRP A 144 10.68 -12.46 -0.25
C TRP A 144 10.31 -13.69 -1.08
N ALA A 145 9.48 -13.55 -2.12
CA ALA A 145 9.06 -14.66 -2.97
C ALA A 145 10.25 -15.28 -3.71
N THR A 146 11.15 -14.45 -4.24
CA THR A 146 12.39 -14.93 -4.87
C THR A 146 13.24 -15.73 -3.88
N ALA A 147 13.44 -15.22 -2.65
CA ALA A 147 14.20 -15.91 -1.63
C ALA A 147 13.57 -17.26 -1.22
N GLN A 148 12.23 -17.34 -1.20
CA GLN A 148 11.53 -18.61 -0.95
C GLN A 148 11.73 -19.59 -2.11
N GLY A 149 11.55 -19.13 -3.36
CA GLY A 149 11.73 -19.98 -4.53
C GLY A 149 13.16 -20.51 -4.68
N LEU A 150 14.18 -19.76 -4.21
CA LEU A 150 15.58 -20.19 -4.17
C LEU A 150 15.87 -21.22 -3.06
N LYS A 151 15.13 -21.17 -1.94
CA LYS A 151 15.25 -22.14 -0.82
C LYS A 151 14.48 -23.43 -1.07
N SER A 152 13.43 -23.36 -1.84
CA SER A 152 12.57 -24.49 -2.23
C SER A 152 12.60 -24.67 -3.75
N VAL A 153 11.55 -25.12 -4.33
CA VAL A 153 11.39 -25.16 -5.80
C VAL A 153 10.37 -24.12 -6.20
N PHE A 154 10.68 -23.34 -7.24
CA PHE A 154 9.70 -22.40 -7.82
C PHE A 154 8.48 -23.14 -8.34
N LEU A 155 7.32 -22.59 -8.07
CA LEU A 155 6.06 -23.08 -8.65
C LEU A 155 6.03 -22.85 -10.17
N PRO A 156 5.21 -23.60 -10.91
CA PRO A 156 4.99 -23.32 -12.33
C PRO A 156 4.60 -21.85 -12.54
N TRP A 157 5.24 -21.20 -13.52
CA TRP A 157 5.05 -19.78 -13.88
C TRP A 157 5.50 -18.73 -12.84
N GLU A 158 5.90 -19.14 -11.64
CA GLU A 158 6.30 -18.22 -10.58
C GLU A 158 7.45 -17.30 -11.03
N LYS A 159 8.49 -17.83 -11.68
CA LYS A 159 9.61 -17.05 -12.21
C LYS A 159 9.13 -16.00 -13.22
N SER A 160 8.24 -16.38 -14.12
CA SER A 160 7.70 -15.46 -15.14
C SER A 160 6.88 -14.35 -14.51
N ILE A 161 6.07 -14.66 -13.49
CA ILE A 161 5.28 -13.68 -12.74
C ILE A 161 6.20 -12.71 -12.00
N LEU A 162 7.25 -13.22 -11.33
CA LEU A 162 8.22 -12.37 -10.61
C LEU A 162 8.97 -11.43 -11.55
N VAL A 163 9.43 -11.93 -12.71
CA VAL A 163 10.09 -11.10 -13.71
C VAL A 163 9.16 -10.05 -14.28
N PHE A 164 7.92 -10.41 -14.59
CA PHE A 164 6.91 -9.47 -15.09
C PHE A 164 6.61 -8.38 -14.05
N ALA A 165 6.35 -8.77 -12.79
CA ALA A 165 6.07 -7.83 -11.72
C ALA A 165 7.27 -6.91 -11.40
N PHE A 166 8.50 -7.42 -11.54
CA PHE A 166 9.71 -6.61 -11.40
C PHE A 166 9.87 -5.59 -12.54
N ALA A 167 9.51 -5.99 -13.77
CA ALA A 167 9.62 -5.12 -14.94
C ALA A 167 8.48 -4.09 -15.04
N LEU A 168 7.34 -4.35 -14.39
CA LEU A 168 6.13 -3.50 -14.46
C LEU A 168 6.38 -2.01 -14.23
N PRO A 169 7.18 -1.58 -13.23
CA PRO A 169 7.47 -0.15 -13.01
C PRO A 169 8.16 0.54 -14.20
N ALA A 170 8.96 -0.20 -14.97
CA ALA A 170 9.62 0.37 -16.15
C ALA A 170 8.63 0.62 -17.28
N PHE A 171 7.64 -0.25 -17.44
CA PHE A 171 6.60 -0.11 -18.47
C PHE A 171 5.54 0.93 -18.11
N SER A 172 5.25 1.13 -16.83
CA SER A 172 4.24 2.10 -16.39
C SER A 172 4.57 3.54 -16.80
N ARG A 173 5.86 3.88 -16.96
CA ARG A 173 6.33 5.20 -17.42
C ARG A 173 6.34 5.37 -18.93
N VAL A 174 6.30 4.28 -19.69
CA VAL A 174 6.32 4.33 -21.17
C VAL A 174 4.91 4.48 -21.73
N ILE A 175 3.89 4.09 -20.96
CA ILE A 175 2.49 4.09 -21.37
C ILE A 175 1.76 5.37 -20.91
N ALA A 176 2.32 6.09 -19.94
CA ALA A 176 1.84 7.38 -19.45
C ALA A 176 2.45 8.54 -20.24
#